data_2dead8c1ae1ba92c9580811ffa5d4768
#
_entry.id   2dead8c1ae1ba92c9580811ffa5d4768
#
_cell.length_a   1.000
_cell.length_b   1.000
_cell.length_c   1.000
_cell.angle_alpha   90.00
_cell.angle_beta   90.00
_cell.angle_gamma   90.00
#
_symmetry.space_group_name_H-M   'P 1'
#
loop_
_entity.id
_entity.type
_entity.pdbx_description
1 polymer ?
#
loop_
_entity_poly.entity_id
_entity_poly.type
_entity_poly.pdbx_seq_one_letter_code
_entity_poly.pdbx_strand_id
1 'polypeptide(L)'
;DSLRERVLTVDEIAKLHHLIPHAKLNQRTAAAIWMLLSTGARIGELMGAVWRDEGTDLSKLAALPEAQDVKVGIIDLEARTWHLPTTKNEREHTIHLSDFAIKHLEHLHTLRERDINGLLVPWVFPNSLNAGPVCVKSFGKQLADRQRPADARLSGRSKRTESLILPGGKWTAHDLRRTAGTLMASLGVSGDVIDECLNHVIESRVRRTYIRDRRPTEQARALDALGEKLEQIASGTQAPSNVVQLHAAG
;
A
#
# COMPACT_ATOMS: atom_id res chain seq x y z
N ASP A 1 -8.25 -16.01 20.03
CA ASP A 1 -8.37 -14.96 19.02
C ASP A 1 -8.33 -15.61 17.65
N SER A 2 -9.48 -15.68 16.97
CA SER A 2 -9.53 -16.14 15.57
C SER A 2 -8.68 -15.20 14.74
N LEU A 3 -7.68 -15.73 14.03
CA LEU A 3 -6.90 -14.99 13.06
C LEU A 3 -7.88 -14.40 12.03
N ARG A 4 -7.96 -13.09 11.98
CA ARG A 4 -8.80 -12.38 11.03
C ARG A 4 -8.28 -12.62 9.61
N GLU A 5 -9.06 -13.29 8.76
CA GLU A 5 -8.68 -13.69 7.38
C GLU A 5 -9.35 -12.84 6.31
N ARG A 6 -9.69 -11.58 6.60
CA ARG A 6 -10.38 -10.69 5.68
C ARG A 6 -9.51 -10.35 4.47
N VAL A 7 -10.03 -10.60 3.27
CA VAL A 7 -9.51 -10.21 1.96
C VAL A 7 -10.65 -9.53 1.20
N LEU A 8 -10.37 -8.44 0.49
CA LEU A 8 -11.34 -7.76 -0.35
C LEU A 8 -11.51 -8.53 -1.67
N THR A 9 -12.75 -8.68 -2.11
CA THR A 9 -13.05 -9.24 -3.43
C THR A 9 -12.78 -8.19 -4.53
N VAL A 10 -12.71 -8.63 -5.79
CA VAL A 10 -12.58 -7.74 -6.95
C VAL A 10 -13.73 -6.70 -6.99
N ASP A 11 -14.97 -7.14 -6.74
CA ASP A 11 -16.13 -6.26 -6.71
C ASP A 11 -16.05 -5.24 -5.56
N GLU A 12 -15.50 -5.64 -4.42
CA GLU A 12 -15.27 -4.72 -3.30
C GLU A 12 -14.19 -3.69 -3.59
N ILE A 13 -13.13 -4.07 -4.32
CA ILE A 13 -12.10 -3.12 -4.76
C ILE A 13 -12.69 -2.13 -5.78
N ALA A 14 -13.49 -2.61 -6.74
CA ALA A 14 -14.21 -1.76 -7.68
C ALA A 14 -15.17 -0.80 -6.94
N LYS A 15 -15.93 -1.32 -5.98
CA LYS A 15 -16.80 -0.50 -5.12
C LYS A 15 -15.99 0.54 -4.33
N LEU A 16 -14.85 0.15 -3.78
CA LEU A 16 -13.96 1.05 -3.04
C LEU A 16 -13.46 2.20 -3.91
N HIS A 17 -13.13 1.92 -5.19
CA HIS A 17 -12.77 2.95 -6.16
C HIS A 17 -13.88 4.01 -6.33
N HIS A 18 -15.13 3.60 -6.40
CA HIS A 18 -16.27 4.52 -6.49
C HIS A 18 -16.55 5.26 -5.16
N LEU A 19 -16.32 4.63 -4.02
CA LEU A 19 -16.63 5.22 -2.71
C LEU A 19 -15.59 6.25 -2.25
N ILE A 20 -14.29 6.03 -2.53
CA ILE A 20 -13.19 6.88 -2.04
C ILE A 20 -13.39 8.35 -2.38
N PRO A 21 -13.72 8.77 -3.63
CA PRO A 21 -13.92 10.18 -3.96
C PRO A 21 -15.02 10.86 -3.14
N HIS A 22 -16.03 10.10 -2.71
CA HIS A 22 -17.18 10.60 -1.94
C HIS A 22 -16.99 10.51 -0.42
N ALA A 23 -15.98 9.77 0.05
CA ALA A 23 -15.73 9.52 1.47
C ALA A 23 -15.17 10.73 2.22
N LYS A 24 -14.86 11.84 1.52
CA LYS A 24 -14.20 13.03 2.11
C LYS A 24 -12.95 12.67 2.91
N LEU A 25 -12.17 11.74 2.41
CA LEU A 25 -10.82 11.49 2.90
C LEU A 25 -9.89 12.63 2.46
N ASN A 26 -8.84 12.86 3.25
CA ASN A 26 -7.70 13.62 2.76
C ASN A 26 -7.10 12.88 1.54
N GLN A 27 -6.65 13.61 0.52
CA GLN A 27 -6.11 13.03 -0.71
C GLN A 27 -4.94 12.07 -0.43
N ARG A 28 -4.07 12.39 0.53
CA ARG A 28 -2.98 11.50 0.96
C ARG A 28 -3.50 10.21 1.58
N THR A 29 -4.57 10.28 2.39
CA THR A 29 -5.19 9.06 2.97
C THR A 29 -5.85 8.21 1.88
N ALA A 30 -6.50 8.84 0.91
CA ALA A 30 -7.09 8.14 -0.24
C ALA A 30 -6.01 7.42 -1.08
N ALA A 31 -4.92 8.11 -1.41
CA ALA A 31 -3.79 7.52 -2.13
C ALA A 31 -3.11 6.39 -1.34
N ALA A 32 -3.01 6.51 0.00
CA ALA A 32 -2.43 5.47 0.85
C ALA A 32 -3.18 4.13 0.76
N ILE A 33 -4.50 4.14 0.55
CA ILE A 33 -5.28 2.90 0.33
C ILE A 33 -4.77 2.18 -0.91
N TRP A 34 -4.59 2.90 -2.02
CA TRP A 34 -4.12 2.34 -3.29
C TRP A 34 -2.65 1.91 -3.22
N MET A 35 -1.83 2.69 -2.52
CA MET A 35 -0.43 2.31 -2.30
C MET A 35 -0.30 1.01 -1.50
N LEU A 36 -1.13 0.80 -0.46
CA LEU A 36 -1.14 -0.46 0.29
C LEU A 36 -1.58 -1.65 -0.57
N LEU A 37 -2.58 -1.47 -1.43
CA LEU A 37 -3.04 -2.50 -2.36
C LEU A 37 -2.00 -2.82 -3.44
N SER A 38 -1.33 -1.81 -4.01
CA SER A 38 -0.41 -2.00 -5.13
C SER A 38 1.00 -2.45 -4.75
N THR A 39 1.40 -2.23 -3.49
CA THR A 39 2.74 -2.58 -3.00
C THR A 39 2.74 -3.72 -1.99
N GLY A 40 1.59 -3.98 -1.36
CA GLY A 40 1.50 -4.90 -0.24
C GLY A 40 2.32 -4.49 0.99
N ALA A 41 2.80 -3.25 1.05
CA ALA A 41 3.61 -2.74 2.17
C ALA A 41 2.83 -2.74 3.50
N ARG A 42 3.53 -2.71 4.62
CA ARG A 42 2.92 -2.48 5.93
C ARG A 42 2.63 -0.99 6.12
N ILE A 43 1.55 -0.68 6.81
CA ILE A 43 1.15 0.73 7.05
C ILE A 43 2.25 1.56 7.71
N GLY A 44 3.03 0.99 8.63
CA GLY A 44 4.15 1.68 9.27
C GLY A 44 5.34 1.90 8.33
N GLU A 45 5.50 1.09 7.29
CA GLU A 45 6.44 1.31 6.21
C GLU A 45 5.95 2.44 5.31
N LEU A 46 4.66 2.38 4.89
CA LEU A 46 4.08 3.40 4.00
C LEU A 46 4.08 4.80 4.63
N MET A 47 3.70 4.92 5.89
CA MET A 47 3.72 6.23 6.56
C MET A 47 5.13 6.80 6.74
N GLY A 48 6.16 5.95 6.75
CA GLY A 48 7.57 6.34 6.80
C GLY A 48 8.23 6.60 5.44
N ALA A 49 7.45 6.61 4.35
CA ALA A 49 7.98 6.87 3.03
C ALA A 49 8.43 8.33 2.86
N VAL A 50 9.61 8.53 2.28
CA VAL A 50 10.19 9.84 1.98
C VAL A 50 10.59 9.93 0.51
N TRP A 51 10.56 11.12 -0.04
CA TRP A 51 11.00 11.39 -1.40
C TRP A 51 12.53 11.36 -1.50
N ARG A 52 13.04 10.87 -2.62
CA ARG A 52 14.45 11.02 -2.97
C ARG A 52 14.67 12.45 -3.45
N ASP A 53 15.39 13.23 -2.65
CA ASP A 53 15.90 14.55 -2.98
C ASP A 53 17.41 14.61 -2.76
N GLU A 54 18.04 15.62 -3.32
CA GLU A 54 19.45 15.91 -3.01
C GLU A 54 19.61 16.20 -1.51
N GLY A 55 20.52 15.47 -0.86
CA GLY A 55 20.77 15.61 0.57
C GLY A 55 19.79 14.89 1.50
N THR A 56 18.88 14.06 0.99
CA THR A 56 17.98 13.24 1.85
C THR A 56 18.82 12.30 2.73
N ASP A 57 18.73 12.49 4.04
CA ASP A 57 19.42 11.68 5.05
C ASP A 57 18.39 10.85 5.84
N LEU A 58 18.28 9.57 5.46
CA LEU A 58 17.33 8.66 6.10
C LEU A 58 17.61 8.44 7.59
N SER A 59 18.88 8.48 8.01
CA SER A 59 19.25 8.28 9.42
C SER A 59 18.75 9.43 10.29
N LYS A 60 18.89 10.66 9.81
CA LYS A 60 18.33 11.83 10.50
C LYS A 60 16.83 11.81 10.57
N LEU A 61 16.17 11.46 9.47
CA LEU A 61 14.71 11.37 9.42
C LEU A 61 14.17 10.27 10.35
N ALA A 62 14.85 9.10 10.39
CA ALA A 62 14.47 8.00 11.26
C ALA A 62 14.71 8.30 12.76
N ALA A 63 15.61 9.22 13.09
CA ALA A 63 15.88 9.63 14.46
C ALA A 63 14.87 10.65 15.02
N LEU A 64 13.97 11.18 14.19
CA LEU A 64 12.95 12.11 14.64
C LEU A 64 11.98 11.44 15.64
N PRO A 65 11.55 12.13 16.69
CA PRO A 65 10.55 11.63 17.65
C PRO A 65 9.25 11.18 16.98
N GLU A 66 8.82 11.90 15.93
CA GLU A 66 7.62 11.61 15.16
C GLU A 66 7.74 10.35 14.29
N ALA A 67 8.97 9.87 14.03
CA ALA A 67 9.23 8.71 13.18
C ALA A 67 9.39 7.38 13.95
N GLN A 68 9.22 7.36 15.28
CA GLN A 68 9.47 6.18 16.12
C GLN A 68 8.55 4.98 15.77
N ASP A 69 7.32 5.23 15.34
CA ASP A 69 6.32 4.20 15.02
C ASP A 69 6.36 3.77 13.54
N VAL A 70 7.26 4.32 12.72
CA VAL A 70 7.36 4.03 11.28
C VAL A 70 8.71 3.45 10.91
N LYS A 71 8.81 2.90 9.69
CA LYS A 71 10.07 2.47 9.08
C LYS A 71 10.35 3.40 7.90
N VAL A 72 11.41 4.19 8.03
CA VAL A 72 11.76 5.20 7.01
C VAL A 72 12.36 4.53 5.80
N GLY A 73 11.81 4.85 4.61
CA GLY A 73 12.28 4.32 3.33
C GLY A 73 12.15 5.35 2.22
N ILE A 74 13.06 5.32 1.26
CA ILE A 74 13.19 6.31 0.20
C ILE A 74 12.48 5.86 -1.08
N ILE A 75 11.64 6.72 -1.64
CA ILE A 75 10.99 6.53 -2.93
C ILE A 75 11.79 7.26 -3.99
N ASP A 76 12.18 6.50 -5.00
CA ASP A 76 12.82 6.97 -6.21
C ASP A 76 11.86 6.77 -7.38
N LEU A 77 11.26 7.86 -7.88
CA LEU A 77 10.30 7.81 -8.98
C LEU A 77 10.97 7.46 -10.31
N GLU A 78 12.21 7.91 -10.53
CA GLU A 78 12.97 7.66 -11.76
C GLU A 78 13.38 6.18 -11.83
N ALA A 79 13.98 5.66 -10.75
CA ALA A 79 14.34 4.25 -10.65
C ALA A 79 13.13 3.32 -10.43
N ARG A 80 11.94 3.87 -10.17
CA ARG A 80 10.70 3.12 -9.88
C ARG A 80 10.88 2.14 -8.72
N THR A 81 11.51 2.60 -7.65
CA THR A 81 11.78 1.78 -6.46
C THR A 81 11.42 2.51 -5.18
N TRP A 82 11.04 1.73 -4.19
CA TRP A 82 10.92 2.16 -2.82
C TRP A 82 11.83 1.30 -1.96
N HIS A 83 12.91 1.90 -1.49
CA HIS A 83 13.93 1.23 -0.70
C HIS A 83 13.75 1.48 0.78
N LEU A 84 13.65 0.41 1.56
CA LEU A 84 13.55 0.39 3.02
C LEU A 84 14.84 -0.22 3.59
N PRO A 85 15.77 0.57 4.16
CA PRO A 85 17.00 0.04 4.74
C PRO A 85 16.73 -0.91 5.91
N THR A 86 15.63 -0.68 6.64
CA THR A 86 15.21 -1.53 7.76
C THR A 86 13.69 -1.66 7.76
N THR A 87 13.20 -2.89 7.90
CA THR A 87 11.77 -3.20 8.01
C THR A 87 11.45 -3.75 9.41
N LYS A 88 10.19 -4.11 9.65
CA LYS A 88 9.77 -4.78 10.90
C LYS A 88 10.59 -6.05 11.21
N ASN A 89 11.10 -6.70 10.16
CA ASN A 89 11.89 -7.94 10.28
C ASN A 89 13.40 -7.66 10.32
N GLU A 90 13.81 -6.41 10.57
CA GLU A 90 15.20 -5.95 10.63
C GLU A 90 16.03 -6.28 9.39
N ARG A 91 15.37 -6.31 8.23
CA ARG A 91 15.97 -6.60 6.92
C ARG A 91 15.71 -5.45 5.95
N GLU A 92 16.66 -5.23 5.11
CA GLU A 92 16.51 -4.39 3.93
C GLU A 92 15.46 -4.96 2.97
N HIS A 93 14.66 -4.10 2.37
CA HIS A 93 13.67 -4.46 1.38
C HIS A 93 13.52 -3.37 0.32
N THR A 94 13.51 -3.77 -0.94
CA THR A 94 13.25 -2.87 -2.06
C THR A 94 11.99 -3.33 -2.78
N ILE A 95 11.02 -2.43 -2.91
CA ILE A 95 9.75 -2.66 -3.57
C ILE A 95 9.81 -2.00 -4.95
N HIS A 96 9.54 -2.77 -5.99
CA HIS A 96 9.32 -2.23 -7.33
C HIS A 96 7.99 -1.47 -7.38
N LEU A 97 7.95 -0.33 -8.08
CA LEU A 97 6.77 0.52 -8.21
C LEU A 97 6.18 0.36 -9.60
N SER A 98 5.04 -0.33 -9.69
CA SER A 98 4.26 -0.49 -10.92
C SER A 98 3.73 0.86 -11.43
N ASP A 99 3.26 0.93 -12.69
CA ASP A 99 2.66 2.14 -13.25
C ASP A 99 1.48 2.65 -12.41
N PHE A 100 0.69 1.72 -11.85
CA PHE A 100 -0.40 2.08 -10.94
C PHE A 100 0.11 2.78 -9.68
N ALA A 101 1.17 2.26 -9.06
CA ALA A 101 1.79 2.87 -7.89
C ALA A 101 2.43 4.23 -8.21
N ILE A 102 3.15 4.32 -9.33
CA ILE A 102 3.77 5.57 -9.80
C ILE A 102 2.73 6.66 -10.01
N LYS A 103 1.62 6.36 -10.69
CA LYS A 103 0.51 7.32 -10.90
C LYS A 103 0.01 7.93 -9.58
N HIS A 104 -0.13 7.13 -8.53
CA HIS A 104 -0.53 7.63 -7.20
C HIS A 104 0.58 8.42 -6.51
N LEU A 105 1.83 8.02 -6.67
CA LEU A 105 2.98 8.75 -6.11
C LEU A 105 3.21 10.08 -6.82
N GLU A 106 3.07 10.16 -8.14
CA GLU A 106 3.12 11.41 -8.90
C GLU A 106 2.04 12.39 -8.43
N HIS A 107 0.80 11.89 -8.25
CA HIS A 107 -0.25 12.70 -7.66
C HIS A 107 0.13 13.21 -6.25
N LEU A 108 0.65 12.34 -5.38
CA LEU A 108 1.13 12.74 -4.05
C LEU A 108 2.28 13.75 -4.12
N HIS A 109 3.15 13.64 -5.11
CA HIS A 109 4.24 14.57 -5.33
C HIS A 109 3.72 15.98 -5.69
N THR A 110 2.61 16.11 -6.44
CA THR A 110 1.98 17.41 -6.70
C THR A 110 1.39 18.07 -5.44
N LEU A 111 1.10 17.29 -4.40
CA LEU A 111 0.59 17.76 -3.11
C LEU A 111 1.69 18.14 -2.13
N ARG A 112 2.95 18.08 -2.56
CA ARG A 112 4.09 18.32 -1.70
C ARG A 112 4.16 19.77 -1.25
N GLU A 113 4.36 19.98 0.02
CA GLU A 113 4.40 21.28 0.67
C GLU A 113 5.84 21.68 1.02
N ARG A 114 5.99 22.92 1.46
CA ARG A 114 7.24 23.42 2.07
C ARG A 114 7.03 23.58 3.57
N ASP A 115 8.10 23.34 4.31
CA ASP A 115 8.11 23.59 5.75
C ASP A 115 8.22 25.10 6.06
N ILE A 116 8.28 25.44 7.34
CA ILE A 116 8.40 26.83 7.84
C ILE A 116 9.67 27.54 7.34
N ASN A 117 10.70 26.79 6.96
CA ASN A 117 11.96 27.30 6.44
C ASN A 117 11.97 27.38 4.91
N GLY A 118 10.86 27.06 4.25
CA GLY A 118 10.74 27.04 2.79
C GLY A 118 11.34 25.80 2.12
N LEU A 119 11.80 24.81 2.89
CA LEU A 119 12.34 23.54 2.37
C LEU A 119 11.21 22.58 1.98
N LEU A 120 11.41 21.79 0.94
CA LEU A 120 10.45 20.77 0.55
C LEU A 120 10.32 19.72 1.67
N VAL A 121 9.08 19.43 2.06
CA VAL A 121 8.79 18.40 3.06
C VAL A 121 9.22 17.04 2.52
N PRO A 122 10.11 16.31 3.20
CA PRO A 122 10.63 15.03 2.69
C PRO A 122 9.59 13.90 2.73
N TRP A 123 8.60 13.98 3.60
CA TRP A 123 7.62 12.92 3.82
C TRP A 123 6.58 12.85 2.70
N VAL A 124 6.29 11.63 2.23
CA VAL A 124 5.17 11.36 1.30
C VAL A 124 3.84 11.57 2.01
N PHE A 125 3.78 11.18 3.29
CA PHE A 125 2.62 11.30 4.16
C PHE A 125 2.96 12.13 5.41
N PRO A 126 3.11 13.46 5.28
CA PRO A 126 3.45 14.32 6.41
C PRO A 126 2.29 14.44 7.40
N ASN A 127 2.63 14.73 8.65
CA ASN A 127 1.66 15.18 9.66
C ASN A 127 1.18 16.60 9.35
N SER A 128 0.20 17.09 10.11
CA SER A 128 -0.40 18.42 9.90
C SER A 128 0.56 19.59 10.14
N LEU A 129 1.69 19.36 10.79
CA LEU A 129 2.72 20.37 11.07
C LEU A 129 3.88 20.28 10.05
N ASN A 130 3.86 19.34 9.13
CA ASN A 130 4.94 19.05 8.18
C ASN A 130 6.31 18.72 8.84
N ALA A 131 6.31 18.42 10.15
CA ALA A 131 7.52 18.18 10.94
C ALA A 131 7.94 16.70 10.97
N GLY A 132 7.06 15.80 10.56
CA GLY A 132 7.31 14.36 10.58
C GLY A 132 6.23 13.60 9.82
N PRO A 133 6.26 12.25 9.84
CA PRO A 133 5.25 11.42 9.21
C PRO A 133 3.91 11.49 9.95
N VAL A 134 2.82 11.22 9.23
CA VAL A 134 1.51 11.06 9.86
C VAL A 134 1.51 9.82 10.76
N CYS A 135 0.88 9.93 11.92
CA CYS A 135 0.78 8.81 12.87
C CYS A 135 0.00 7.64 12.24
N VAL A 136 0.56 6.44 12.30
CA VAL A 136 -0.05 5.20 11.81
C VAL A 136 -1.48 4.99 12.32
N LYS A 137 -1.72 5.28 13.62
CA LYS A 137 -3.04 5.17 14.24
C LYS A 137 -4.06 6.13 13.62
N SER A 138 -3.62 7.28 13.08
CA SER A 138 -4.52 8.27 12.45
C SER A 138 -5.11 7.73 11.15
N PHE A 139 -4.34 7.00 10.34
CA PHE A 139 -4.84 6.33 9.14
C PHE A 139 -5.95 5.32 9.50
N GLY A 140 -5.67 4.39 10.42
CA GLY A 140 -6.66 3.41 10.87
C GLY A 140 -7.93 4.03 11.45
N LYS A 141 -7.78 5.12 12.20
CA LYS A 141 -8.92 5.89 12.75
C LYS A 141 -9.79 6.49 11.64
N GLN A 142 -9.18 7.08 10.59
CA GLN A 142 -9.92 7.65 9.47
C GLN A 142 -10.73 6.58 8.71
N LEU A 143 -10.15 5.41 8.47
CA LEU A 143 -10.87 4.29 7.85
C LEU A 143 -12.01 3.76 8.73
N ALA A 144 -11.74 3.58 10.02
CA ALA A 144 -12.74 3.09 10.97
C ALA A 144 -13.95 4.01 11.10
N ASP A 145 -13.75 5.34 11.12
CA ASP A 145 -14.84 6.30 11.20
C ASP A 145 -15.77 6.21 9.99
N ARG A 146 -15.21 6.00 8.79
CA ARG A 146 -15.97 5.91 7.54
C ARG A 146 -16.65 4.57 7.32
N GLN A 147 -16.31 3.59 8.12
CA GLN A 147 -16.96 2.28 8.14
C GLN A 147 -17.93 2.10 9.32
N ARG A 148 -18.05 3.12 10.18
CA ARG A 148 -18.92 3.09 11.35
C ARG A 148 -20.34 3.41 10.95
N PRO A 149 -21.36 2.72 11.50
CA PRO A 149 -22.74 3.10 11.37
C PRO A 149 -23.01 4.51 11.92
N ALA A 150 -23.98 5.22 11.37
CA ALA A 150 -24.26 6.61 11.73
C ALA A 150 -24.65 6.77 13.20
N ASP A 151 -25.43 5.83 13.73
CA ASP A 151 -25.88 5.76 15.13
C ASP A 151 -24.75 5.43 16.13
N ALA A 152 -23.67 4.78 15.63
CA ALA A 152 -22.49 4.43 16.43
C ALA A 152 -21.34 5.47 16.33
N ARG A 153 -21.61 6.68 15.83
CA ARG A 153 -20.62 7.75 15.71
C ARG A 153 -20.05 8.15 17.07
N LEU A 154 -18.72 8.25 17.14
CA LEU A 154 -18.06 8.71 18.35
C LEU A 154 -17.98 10.24 18.42
N SER A 155 -18.11 10.80 19.62
CA SER A 155 -17.91 12.24 19.88
C SER A 155 -16.49 12.66 19.49
N GLY A 156 -16.32 13.88 18.95
CA GLY A 156 -15.02 14.40 18.53
C GLY A 156 -14.42 13.73 17.29
N ARG A 157 -15.16 12.78 16.63
CA ARG A 157 -14.69 12.08 15.43
C ARG A 157 -15.40 12.57 14.17
N SER A 158 -14.97 12.10 13.02
CA SER A 158 -15.54 12.46 11.73
C SER A 158 -17.07 12.34 11.71
N LYS A 159 -17.74 13.33 11.10
CA LYS A 159 -19.18 13.27 10.81
C LYS A 159 -19.48 12.38 9.59
N ARG A 160 -18.46 11.97 8.84
CA ARG A 160 -18.58 11.08 7.68
C ARG A 160 -18.50 9.64 8.16
N THR A 161 -19.62 8.99 8.21
CA THR A 161 -19.81 7.58 8.55
C THR A 161 -20.30 6.83 7.31
N GLU A 162 -20.29 5.52 7.32
CA GLU A 162 -20.85 4.61 6.31
C GLU A 162 -20.30 4.75 4.88
N SER A 163 -19.42 5.71 4.65
CA SER A 163 -18.93 6.06 3.31
C SER A 163 -17.89 5.09 2.73
N LEU A 164 -17.38 4.16 3.52
CA LEU A 164 -16.45 3.10 3.10
C LEU A 164 -16.89 1.70 3.54
N ILE A 165 -18.20 1.49 3.74
CA ILE A 165 -18.75 0.16 4.06
C ILE A 165 -18.69 -0.71 2.81
N LEU A 166 -18.14 -1.91 2.96
CA LEU A 166 -18.07 -2.93 1.93
C LEU A 166 -18.93 -4.14 2.31
N PRO A 167 -19.44 -4.92 1.33
CA PRO A 167 -20.33 -6.07 1.59
C PRO A 167 -19.73 -7.12 2.53
N GLY A 168 -18.44 -7.40 2.42
CA GLY A 168 -17.72 -8.35 3.30
C GLY A 168 -17.39 -7.79 4.69
N GLY A 169 -17.95 -6.65 5.06
CA GLY A 169 -17.81 -6.05 6.37
C GLY A 169 -16.57 -5.20 6.55
N LYS A 170 -16.21 -4.96 7.80
CA LYS A 170 -15.11 -4.06 8.19
C LYS A 170 -13.77 -4.54 7.63
N TRP A 171 -12.98 -3.60 7.15
CA TRP A 171 -11.63 -3.82 6.61
C TRP A 171 -10.61 -2.82 7.19
N THR A 172 -9.33 -3.15 7.10
CA THR A 172 -8.20 -2.41 7.67
C THR A 172 -7.04 -2.33 6.68
N ALA A 173 -6.00 -1.56 7.00
CA ALA A 173 -4.77 -1.52 6.23
C ALA A 173 -4.12 -2.91 6.05
N HIS A 174 -4.20 -3.76 7.07
CA HIS A 174 -3.63 -5.10 6.99
C HIS A 174 -4.41 -6.02 6.04
N ASP A 175 -5.72 -5.84 5.96
CA ASP A 175 -6.55 -6.59 5.02
C ASP A 175 -6.26 -6.17 3.56
N LEU A 176 -5.89 -4.90 3.29
CA LEU A 176 -5.42 -4.46 1.98
C LEU A 176 -4.12 -5.17 1.57
N ARG A 177 -3.18 -5.32 2.50
CA ARG A 177 -1.94 -6.08 2.25
C ARG A 177 -2.22 -7.57 1.98
N ARG A 178 -3.14 -8.20 2.72
CA ARG A 178 -3.58 -9.57 2.44
C ARG A 178 -4.23 -9.68 1.07
N THR A 179 -5.04 -8.69 0.71
CA THR A 179 -5.67 -8.61 -0.61
C THR A 179 -4.64 -8.53 -1.72
N ALA A 180 -3.58 -7.73 -1.56
CA ALA A 180 -2.47 -7.67 -2.52
C ALA A 180 -1.84 -9.07 -2.74
N GLY A 181 -1.52 -9.79 -1.67
CA GLY A 181 -0.99 -11.15 -1.76
C GLY A 181 -1.96 -12.13 -2.44
N THR A 182 -3.25 -12.06 -2.11
CA THR A 182 -4.27 -12.93 -2.71
C THR A 182 -4.47 -12.60 -4.20
N LEU A 183 -4.44 -11.33 -4.59
CA LEU A 183 -4.51 -10.93 -6.00
C LEU A 183 -3.29 -11.46 -6.78
N MET A 184 -2.07 -11.30 -6.26
CA MET A 184 -0.88 -11.87 -6.89
C MET A 184 -1.00 -13.39 -7.06
N ALA A 185 -1.49 -14.11 -6.05
CA ALA A 185 -1.75 -15.55 -6.14
C ALA A 185 -2.75 -15.89 -7.25
N SER A 186 -3.84 -15.12 -7.37
CA SER A 186 -4.85 -15.31 -8.43
C SER A 186 -4.32 -15.02 -9.83
N LEU A 187 -3.24 -14.25 -9.95
CA LEU A 187 -2.52 -13.96 -11.19
C LEU A 187 -1.44 -15.03 -11.51
N GLY A 188 -1.36 -16.09 -10.70
CA GLY A 188 -0.42 -17.19 -10.93
C GLY A 188 1.00 -16.92 -10.40
N VAL A 189 1.20 -15.88 -9.60
CA VAL A 189 2.49 -15.62 -8.94
C VAL A 189 2.76 -16.70 -7.90
N SER A 190 3.96 -17.26 -7.91
CA SER A 190 4.35 -18.30 -6.94
C SER A 190 4.36 -17.77 -5.51
N GLY A 191 4.01 -18.63 -4.54
CA GLY A 191 3.99 -18.26 -3.14
C GLY A 191 5.33 -17.70 -2.64
N ASP A 192 6.44 -18.21 -3.13
CA ASP A 192 7.79 -17.73 -2.76
C ASP A 192 8.03 -16.28 -3.22
N VAL A 193 7.59 -15.92 -4.43
CA VAL A 193 7.70 -14.55 -4.95
C VAL A 193 6.77 -13.62 -4.19
N ILE A 194 5.54 -14.08 -3.84
CA ILE A 194 4.60 -13.31 -3.01
C ILE A 194 5.21 -13.04 -1.64
N ASP A 195 5.79 -14.05 -0.99
CA ASP A 195 6.43 -13.90 0.31
C ASP A 195 7.61 -12.89 0.25
N GLU A 196 8.38 -12.90 -0.84
CA GLU A 196 9.44 -11.92 -1.07
C GLU A 196 8.89 -10.50 -1.29
N CYS A 197 7.87 -10.33 -2.15
CA CYS A 197 7.20 -9.03 -2.35
C CYS A 197 6.66 -8.47 -1.03
N LEU A 198 6.07 -9.33 -0.20
CA LEU A 198 5.53 -8.96 1.10
C LEU A 198 6.60 -8.91 2.20
N ASN A 199 7.86 -9.22 1.92
CA ASN A 199 8.92 -9.30 2.92
C ASN A 199 8.51 -10.14 4.15
N HIS A 200 7.94 -11.33 3.89
CA HIS A 200 7.64 -12.30 4.93
C HIS A 200 8.90 -12.99 5.43
N VAL A 201 8.91 -13.37 6.70
CA VAL A 201 10.00 -14.19 7.25
C VAL A 201 9.78 -15.62 6.80
N ILE A 202 10.76 -16.18 6.08
CA ILE A 202 10.75 -17.60 5.74
C ILE A 202 11.13 -18.39 7.00
N GLU A 203 10.17 -19.03 7.65
CA GLU A 203 10.37 -19.78 8.89
C GLU A 203 11.22 -21.05 8.68
N SER A 204 11.12 -21.68 7.51
CA SER A 204 11.86 -22.90 7.18
C SER A 204 13.36 -22.64 7.08
N ARG A 205 14.13 -23.25 8.00
CA ARG A 205 15.60 -23.20 8.04
C ARG A 205 16.22 -23.77 6.75
N VAL A 206 15.61 -24.82 6.19
CA VAL A 206 16.02 -25.47 4.92
C VAL A 206 15.82 -24.49 3.75
N ARG A 207 14.65 -23.87 3.61
CA ARG A 207 14.38 -22.88 2.55
C ARG A 207 15.35 -21.70 2.62
N ARG A 208 15.69 -21.18 3.81
CA ARG A 208 16.66 -20.07 3.97
C ARG A 208 18.07 -20.42 3.46
N THR A 209 18.46 -21.68 3.52
CA THR A 209 19.78 -22.15 3.07
C THR A 209 19.88 -22.21 1.55
N TYR A 210 18.78 -22.53 0.87
CA TYR A 210 18.73 -22.69 -0.59
C TYR A 210 18.32 -21.41 -1.35
N ILE A 211 17.54 -20.49 -0.72
CA ILE A 211 17.12 -19.25 -1.34
C ILE A 211 18.04 -18.13 -0.86
N ARG A 212 19.24 -18.04 -1.44
CA ARG A 212 20.19 -16.95 -1.17
C ARG A 212 19.94 -15.72 -2.04
N ASP A 213 19.42 -15.90 -3.25
CA ASP A 213 19.14 -14.82 -4.18
C ASP A 213 17.67 -14.44 -4.14
N ARG A 214 17.40 -13.20 -3.75
CA ARG A 214 16.09 -12.60 -3.97
C ARG A 214 15.86 -12.49 -5.47
N ARG A 215 14.64 -12.72 -5.92
CA ARG A 215 14.23 -12.71 -7.32
C ARG A 215 13.68 -11.32 -7.72
N PRO A 216 14.51 -10.28 -7.87
CA PRO A 216 14.03 -8.91 -8.08
C PRO A 216 13.22 -8.77 -9.37
N THR A 217 13.60 -9.49 -10.42
CA THR A 217 12.88 -9.47 -11.71
C THR A 217 11.49 -10.08 -11.59
N GLU A 218 11.34 -11.21 -10.90
CA GLU A 218 10.06 -11.86 -10.67
C GLU A 218 9.18 -11.04 -9.73
N GLN A 219 9.76 -10.42 -8.71
CA GLN A 219 9.05 -9.49 -7.82
C GLN A 219 8.54 -8.28 -8.60
N ALA A 220 9.35 -7.67 -9.48
CA ALA A 220 8.95 -6.56 -10.31
C ALA A 220 7.77 -6.95 -11.22
N ARG A 221 7.88 -8.09 -11.93
CA ARG A 221 6.78 -8.62 -12.76
C ARG A 221 5.51 -8.87 -11.97
N ALA A 222 5.61 -9.42 -10.76
CA ALA A 222 4.46 -9.68 -9.90
C ALA A 222 3.76 -8.38 -9.48
N LEU A 223 4.53 -7.35 -9.13
CA LEU A 223 3.98 -6.04 -8.74
C LEU A 223 3.43 -5.26 -9.94
N ASP A 224 4.04 -5.38 -11.13
CA ASP A 224 3.48 -4.82 -12.37
C ASP A 224 2.14 -5.48 -12.71
N ALA A 225 2.06 -6.81 -12.69
CA ALA A 225 0.82 -7.55 -12.93
C ALA A 225 -0.28 -7.19 -11.90
N LEU A 226 0.10 -7.01 -10.63
CA LEU A 226 -0.81 -6.52 -9.59
C LEU A 226 -1.31 -5.11 -9.91
N GLY A 227 -0.42 -4.20 -10.32
CA GLY A 227 -0.76 -2.83 -10.71
C GLY A 227 -1.71 -2.78 -11.91
N GLU A 228 -1.43 -3.56 -12.96
CA GLU A 228 -2.31 -3.71 -14.12
C GLU A 228 -3.70 -4.23 -13.73
N LYS A 229 -3.76 -5.24 -12.85
CA LYS A 229 -5.03 -5.77 -12.34
C LYS A 229 -5.83 -4.72 -11.58
N LEU A 230 -5.18 -3.92 -10.74
CA LEU A 230 -5.83 -2.84 -10.00
C LEU A 230 -6.35 -1.73 -10.93
N GLU A 231 -5.59 -1.35 -11.99
CA GLU A 231 -6.03 -0.40 -12.99
C GLU A 231 -7.25 -0.92 -13.77
N GLN A 232 -7.27 -2.18 -14.15
CA GLN A 232 -8.42 -2.83 -14.79
C GLN A 232 -9.67 -2.80 -13.89
N ILE A 233 -9.52 -3.11 -12.61
CA ILE A 233 -10.62 -3.05 -11.65
C ILE A 233 -11.12 -1.61 -11.48
N ALA A 234 -10.24 -0.65 -11.38
CA ALA A 234 -10.56 0.75 -11.19
C ALA A 234 -11.24 1.37 -12.44
N SER A 235 -10.79 1.00 -13.63
CA SER A 235 -11.36 1.49 -14.91
C SER A 235 -12.63 0.74 -15.32
N GLY A 236 -12.98 -0.36 -14.66
CA GLY A 236 -14.08 -1.24 -15.07
C GLY A 236 -13.81 -2.00 -16.36
N THR A 237 -12.57 -2.01 -16.85
CA THR A 237 -12.18 -2.69 -18.09
C THR A 237 -11.92 -4.16 -17.76
N GLN A 238 -12.74 -5.05 -18.31
CA GLN A 238 -12.40 -6.48 -18.25
C GLN A 238 -11.18 -6.72 -19.14
N ALA A 239 -10.18 -7.47 -18.62
CA ALA A 239 -9.11 -7.97 -19.48
C ALA A 239 -9.75 -8.78 -20.63
N PRO A 240 -9.26 -8.66 -21.87
CA PRO A 240 -9.70 -9.53 -22.95
C PRO A 240 -9.50 -10.98 -22.47
N SER A 241 -10.59 -11.75 -22.44
CA SER A 241 -10.52 -13.16 -22.08
C SER A 241 -9.75 -13.89 -23.17
N ASN A 242 -8.50 -14.23 -22.92
CA ASN A 242 -7.71 -15.13 -23.77
C ASN A 242 -8.17 -16.59 -23.60
N VAL A 243 -9.47 -16.81 -23.39
CA VAL A 243 -10.06 -18.14 -23.46
C VAL A 243 -10.33 -18.43 -24.94
N VAL A 244 -9.38 -19.05 -25.61
CA VAL A 244 -9.63 -19.73 -26.88
C VAL A 244 -10.52 -20.91 -26.53
N GLN A 245 -11.81 -20.84 -26.87
CA GLN A 245 -12.68 -22.01 -26.85
C GLN A 245 -12.13 -23.02 -27.88
N LEU A 246 -11.48 -24.06 -27.38
CA LEU A 246 -11.17 -25.23 -28.20
C LEU A 246 -12.51 -25.91 -28.53
N HIS A 247 -13.02 -25.66 -29.72
CA HIS A 247 -14.11 -26.46 -30.26
C HIS A 247 -13.57 -27.87 -30.46
N ALA A 248 -14.11 -28.82 -29.71
CA ALA A 248 -13.89 -30.23 -29.99
C ALA A 248 -14.43 -30.48 -31.41
N ALA A 249 -13.54 -30.83 -32.34
CA ALA A 249 -13.94 -31.34 -33.62
C ALA A 249 -14.61 -32.70 -33.40
N GLY A 250 -15.90 -32.81 -33.80
CA GLY A 250 -16.67 -34.04 -33.79
C GLY A 250 -16.25 -34.99 -34.92
#